data_debcfc8b3ae4bd9168548144b61c0d7b
#
_entry.id   debcfc8b3ae4bd9168548144b61c0d7b
#
_cell.length_a   1.000
_cell.length_b   1.000
_cell.length_c   1.000
_cell.angle_alpha   90.00
_cell.angle_beta   90.00
_cell.angle_gamma   90.00
#
_symmetry.space_group_name_H-M   'P 1'
#
loop_
_entity.id
_entity.type
_entity.pdbx_description
1 polymer ?
#
loop_
_entity_poly.entity_id
_entity_poly.type
_entity_poly.pdbx_seq_one_letter_code
_entity_poly.pdbx_strand_id
1 'polypeptide(L)'
;WGNAFSATPSDTIAYSPIVKGLGFIVSGRGSQSWLDHNHPSSMQPGKRPRLTPNPALAMKDGKVMMPFGTPGGDVQPQSMVQLFLNVAEFGMEVQEAIEAPRVSTWSFPNSFWPHAYNPGLVGVEGRIAPDVVEDLRKRGHNVEVWDDFTPRMGCLCAIHVDQESGVHNGGADPRRDGYAMGR
;
A
#
# COMPACT_ATOMS: atom_id res chain seq x y z
N TRP A 1 -26.74 1.63 8.18
CA TRP A 1 -26.76 3.04 7.78
C TRP A 1 -25.91 3.29 6.50
N GLY A 2 -25.20 2.28 6.00
CA GLY A 2 -24.43 2.37 4.76
C GLY A 2 -23.16 3.24 4.83
N ASN A 3 -22.73 3.67 6.00
CA ASN A 3 -21.49 4.44 6.15
C ASN A 3 -20.28 3.53 5.92
N ALA A 4 -19.29 4.01 5.17
CA ALA A 4 -18.01 3.34 4.97
C ALA A 4 -16.87 4.28 5.37
N PHE A 5 -15.81 3.69 5.90
CA PHE A 5 -14.63 4.41 6.36
C PHE A 5 -13.36 3.65 5.99
N SER A 6 -12.36 4.35 5.51
CA SER A 6 -11.01 3.82 5.31
C SER A 6 -10.01 4.73 6.00
N ALA A 7 -9.06 4.17 6.74
CA ALA A 7 -8.01 4.90 7.43
C ALA A 7 -6.68 4.17 7.32
N THR A 8 -5.63 4.93 7.06
CA THR A 8 -4.24 4.46 7.06
C THR A 8 -3.38 5.36 7.95
N PRO A 9 -3.63 5.36 9.28
CA PRO A 9 -2.80 6.12 10.21
C PRO A 9 -1.39 5.56 10.18
N SER A 10 -0.40 6.46 10.18
CA SER A 10 0.97 6.00 10.02
C SER A 10 1.97 6.98 10.62
N ASP A 11 2.56 6.55 11.71
CA ASP A 11 3.83 7.03 12.27
C ASP A 11 4.50 5.83 12.96
N THR A 12 5.78 5.94 13.29
CA THR A 12 6.54 4.82 13.83
C THR A 12 7.48 5.25 14.93
N ILE A 13 7.53 4.45 15.99
CA ILE A 13 8.53 4.61 17.07
C ILE A 13 9.96 4.31 16.61
N ALA A 14 10.14 3.64 15.46
CA ALA A 14 11.45 3.32 14.93
C ALA A 14 12.27 4.56 14.52
N TYR A 15 11.60 5.67 14.21
CA TYR A 15 12.22 6.90 13.70
C TYR A 15 11.90 8.15 14.50
N SER A 16 11.07 8.04 15.53
CA SER A 16 10.63 9.19 16.31
C SER A 16 10.58 8.87 17.81
N PRO A 17 11.03 9.78 18.67
CA PRO A 17 10.99 9.57 20.11
C PRO A 17 9.55 9.61 20.65
N ILE A 18 9.31 8.84 21.70
CA ILE A 18 8.09 8.96 22.50
C ILE A 18 8.26 10.17 23.44
N VAL A 19 7.32 11.08 23.42
CA VAL A 19 7.35 12.24 24.31
C VAL A 19 6.96 11.81 25.72
N LYS A 20 7.91 11.95 26.65
CA LYS A 20 7.71 11.54 28.05
C LYS A 20 6.53 12.32 28.66
N GLY A 21 5.61 11.59 29.28
CA GLY A 21 4.42 12.14 29.94
C GLY A 21 3.21 12.39 29.03
N LEU A 22 3.39 12.36 27.69
CA LEU A 22 2.28 12.56 26.74
C LEU A 22 1.80 11.25 26.12
N GLY A 23 2.65 10.22 26.07
CA GLY A 23 2.27 8.88 25.59
C GLY A 23 2.07 8.76 24.08
N PHE A 24 2.54 9.74 23.28
CA PHE A 24 2.53 9.69 21.83
C PHE A 24 3.90 9.99 21.23
N ILE A 25 4.10 9.65 19.96
CA ILE A 25 5.30 9.92 19.19
C ILE A 25 5.16 11.23 18.41
N VAL A 26 6.27 11.94 18.23
CA VAL A 26 6.32 13.07 17.29
C VAL A 26 6.32 12.50 15.87
N SER A 27 5.53 13.09 14.97
CA SER A 27 5.47 12.63 13.59
C SER A 27 6.84 12.67 12.90
N GLY A 28 7.25 11.53 12.33
CA GLY A 28 8.45 11.40 11.52
C GLY A 28 8.30 11.84 10.06
N ARG A 29 7.15 12.44 9.69
CA ARG A 29 6.81 12.77 8.30
C ARG A 29 7.67 13.86 7.67
N GLY A 30 8.40 14.62 8.47
CA GLY A 30 9.44 15.54 7.97
C GLY A 30 10.48 14.85 7.08
N SER A 31 10.74 13.56 7.32
CA SER A 31 11.65 12.74 6.49
C SER A 31 11.18 12.55 5.04
N GLN A 32 9.94 12.88 4.71
CA GLN A 32 9.41 12.88 3.35
C GLN A 32 9.59 14.22 2.63
N SER A 33 10.18 15.21 3.29
CA SER A 33 10.55 16.48 2.68
C SER A 33 11.95 16.40 2.07
N TRP A 34 12.18 17.21 1.04
CA TRP A 34 13.47 17.34 0.37
C TRP A 34 14.27 18.51 0.93
N LEU A 35 15.60 18.35 1.03
CA LEU A 35 16.50 19.42 1.44
C LEU A 35 16.87 20.36 0.28
N ASP A 36 16.70 19.93 -0.96
CA ASP A 36 16.84 20.79 -2.13
C ASP A 36 15.72 21.83 -2.16
N HIS A 37 16.08 23.09 -2.02
CA HIS A 37 15.14 24.22 -2.00
C HIS A 37 14.34 24.38 -3.31
N ASN A 38 14.86 23.87 -4.43
CA ASN A 38 14.18 23.93 -5.73
C ASN A 38 13.19 22.78 -5.94
N HIS A 39 13.23 21.75 -5.06
CA HIS A 39 12.31 20.63 -5.19
C HIS A 39 10.89 21.01 -4.73
N PRO A 40 9.83 20.60 -5.45
CA PRO A 40 8.44 20.90 -5.06
C PRO A 40 8.08 20.47 -3.63
N SER A 41 8.70 19.39 -3.12
CA SER A 41 8.51 18.89 -1.75
C SER A 41 9.61 19.38 -0.78
N SER A 42 10.29 20.50 -1.09
CA SER A 42 11.30 21.08 -0.19
C SER A 42 10.71 21.42 1.16
N MET A 43 11.52 21.25 2.22
CA MET A 43 11.15 21.67 3.59
C MET A 43 11.10 23.17 3.67
N GLN A 44 9.96 23.72 4.10
CA GLN A 44 9.75 25.16 4.28
C GLN A 44 8.83 25.42 5.46
N PRO A 45 8.98 26.54 6.19
CA PRO A 45 8.05 26.92 7.25
C PRO A 45 6.60 26.96 6.76
N GLY A 46 5.68 26.39 7.54
CA GLY A 46 4.26 26.37 7.23
C GLY A 46 3.84 25.45 6.08
N LYS A 47 4.77 24.81 5.39
CA LYS A 47 4.47 23.90 4.29
C LYS A 47 4.14 22.51 4.79
N ARG A 48 3.03 21.94 4.31
CA ARG A 48 2.64 20.57 4.60
C ARG A 48 3.62 19.60 3.89
N PRO A 49 4.22 18.63 4.60
CA PRO A 49 5.06 17.62 3.96
C PRO A 49 4.23 16.70 3.05
N ARG A 50 4.88 16.07 2.08
CA ARG A 50 4.32 14.93 1.36
C ARG A 50 4.01 13.82 2.35
N LEU A 51 2.91 13.11 2.12
CA LEU A 51 2.51 11.98 2.95
C LEU A 51 2.30 10.73 2.07
N THR A 52 2.63 9.56 2.61
CA THR A 52 2.34 8.26 2.01
C THR A 52 1.02 7.63 2.45
N PRO A 53 0.33 8.01 3.58
CA PRO A 53 -0.98 7.46 3.90
C PRO A 53 -1.93 7.55 2.71
N ASN A 54 -2.55 6.42 2.37
CA ASN A 54 -3.34 6.27 1.16
C ASN A 54 -4.62 5.45 1.42
N PRO A 55 -5.53 5.93 2.30
CA PRO A 55 -6.83 5.28 2.46
C PRO A 55 -7.64 5.45 1.18
N ALA A 56 -8.34 4.39 0.75
CA ALA A 56 -9.16 4.43 -0.44
C ALA A 56 -10.58 3.96 -0.21
N LEU A 57 -11.48 4.48 -1.02
CA LEU A 57 -12.87 4.10 -1.08
C LEU A 57 -13.29 4.01 -2.55
N ALA A 58 -13.56 2.79 -3.03
CA ALA A 58 -14.14 2.59 -4.34
C ALA A 58 -15.66 2.70 -4.28
N MET A 59 -16.24 3.35 -5.31
CA MET A 59 -17.68 3.47 -5.50
C MET A 59 -18.07 3.00 -6.89
N LYS A 60 -19.26 2.41 -7.01
CA LYS A 60 -19.88 2.04 -8.28
C LYS A 60 -21.34 2.51 -8.25
N ASP A 61 -21.78 3.22 -9.28
CA ASP A 61 -23.15 3.72 -9.43
C ASP A 61 -23.68 4.49 -8.18
N GLY A 62 -22.80 5.31 -7.58
CA GLY A 62 -23.13 6.11 -6.38
C GLY A 62 -23.17 5.34 -5.07
N LYS A 63 -22.84 4.05 -5.07
CA LYS A 63 -22.83 3.19 -3.89
C LYS A 63 -21.40 2.79 -3.52
N VAL A 64 -21.15 2.56 -2.23
CA VAL A 64 -19.87 2.06 -1.76
C VAL A 64 -19.65 0.65 -2.28
N MET A 65 -18.56 0.44 -3.00
CA MET A 65 -18.11 -0.86 -3.47
C MET A 65 -17.09 -1.47 -2.52
N MET A 66 -16.05 -0.71 -2.16
CA MET A 66 -14.94 -1.26 -1.38
C MET A 66 -14.14 -0.17 -0.66
N PRO A 67 -14.20 -0.04 0.67
CA PRO A 67 -13.16 0.59 1.46
C PRO A 67 -11.95 -0.33 1.56
N PHE A 68 -10.73 0.21 1.33
CA PHE A 68 -9.50 -0.56 1.38
C PHE A 68 -8.28 0.30 1.67
N GLY A 69 -7.21 -0.33 2.08
CA GLY A 69 -5.95 0.35 2.37
C GLY A 69 -4.85 -0.62 2.75
N THR A 70 -3.63 -0.12 2.83
CA THR A 70 -2.45 -0.88 3.23
C THR A 70 -1.39 0.04 3.82
N PRO A 71 -0.56 -0.39 4.78
CA PRO A 71 0.74 0.22 5.05
C PRO A 71 1.72 -0.15 3.93
N GLY A 72 2.90 0.51 3.88
CA GLY A 72 3.99 0.10 2.99
C GLY A 72 4.69 1.22 2.22
N GLY A 73 4.54 2.48 2.64
CA GLY A 73 5.20 3.60 1.96
C GLY A 73 4.80 3.71 0.49
N ASP A 74 5.76 3.71 -0.42
CA ASP A 74 5.54 3.87 -1.86
C ASP A 74 4.98 2.60 -2.57
N VAL A 75 4.91 1.48 -1.87
CA VAL A 75 4.26 0.26 -2.37
C VAL A 75 2.73 0.34 -2.24
N GLN A 76 2.21 1.17 -1.33
CA GLN A 76 0.78 1.27 -1.07
C GLN A 76 -0.08 1.39 -2.33
N PRO A 77 0.09 2.42 -3.20
CA PRO A 77 -0.75 2.56 -4.39
C PRO A 77 -0.60 1.39 -5.37
N GLN A 78 0.59 0.78 -5.43
CA GLN A 78 0.85 -0.33 -6.33
C GLN A 78 0.12 -1.61 -5.88
N SER A 79 0.16 -1.93 -4.59
CA SER A 79 -0.58 -3.08 -4.04
C SER A 79 -2.09 -2.86 -4.08
N MET A 80 -2.55 -1.62 -3.83
CA MET A 80 -3.96 -1.27 -3.84
C MET A 80 -4.57 -1.35 -5.23
N VAL A 81 -3.86 -0.93 -6.29
CA VAL A 81 -4.37 -1.05 -7.65
C VAL A 81 -4.46 -2.51 -8.11
N GLN A 82 -3.51 -3.36 -7.71
CA GLN A 82 -3.57 -4.80 -7.99
C GLN A 82 -4.78 -5.44 -7.31
N LEU A 83 -5.00 -5.17 -6.01
CA LEU A 83 -6.21 -5.62 -5.33
C LEU A 83 -7.48 -5.14 -6.02
N PHE A 84 -7.56 -3.85 -6.34
CA PHE A 84 -8.74 -3.27 -6.97
C PHE A 84 -9.06 -3.94 -8.31
N LEU A 85 -8.06 -4.16 -9.16
CA LEU A 85 -8.23 -4.83 -10.45
C LEU A 85 -8.63 -6.30 -10.27
N ASN A 86 -8.02 -7.00 -9.31
CA ASN A 86 -8.37 -8.40 -9.02
C ASN A 86 -9.86 -8.54 -8.66
N VAL A 87 -10.40 -7.63 -7.85
CA VAL A 87 -11.82 -7.67 -7.47
C VAL A 87 -12.72 -7.11 -8.58
N ALA A 88 -12.41 -5.91 -9.11
CA ALA A 88 -13.32 -5.17 -9.97
C ALA A 88 -13.33 -5.65 -11.43
N GLU A 89 -12.19 -6.13 -11.93
CA GLU A 89 -12.01 -6.53 -13.33
C GLU A 89 -11.94 -8.05 -13.49
N PHE A 90 -11.24 -8.73 -12.60
CA PHE A 90 -11.06 -10.19 -12.68
C PHE A 90 -12.06 -10.98 -11.85
N GLY A 91 -12.92 -10.31 -11.06
CA GLY A 91 -14.02 -10.94 -10.31
C GLY A 91 -13.57 -11.85 -9.18
N MET A 92 -12.34 -11.67 -8.67
CA MET A 92 -11.84 -12.48 -7.56
C MET A 92 -12.55 -12.12 -6.25
N GLU A 93 -12.76 -13.11 -5.40
CA GLU A 93 -13.19 -12.86 -4.01
C GLU A 93 -12.14 -12.03 -3.26
N VAL A 94 -12.60 -11.18 -2.32
CA VAL A 94 -11.72 -10.18 -1.71
C VAL A 94 -10.52 -10.78 -0.97
N GLN A 95 -10.70 -11.91 -0.27
CA GLN A 95 -9.59 -12.59 0.41
C GLN A 95 -8.61 -13.20 -0.60
N GLU A 96 -9.11 -13.86 -1.65
CA GLU A 96 -8.30 -14.39 -2.73
C GLU A 96 -7.51 -13.29 -3.45
N ALA A 97 -8.15 -12.17 -3.74
CA ALA A 97 -7.53 -11.00 -4.35
C ALA A 97 -6.41 -10.38 -3.47
N ILE A 98 -6.59 -10.37 -2.15
CA ILE A 98 -5.58 -9.95 -1.18
C ILE A 98 -4.39 -10.91 -1.15
N GLU A 99 -4.64 -12.21 -1.22
CA GLU A 99 -3.60 -13.25 -1.21
C GLU A 99 -2.88 -13.41 -2.53
N ALA A 100 -3.44 -12.95 -3.63
CA ALA A 100 -2.81 -13.02 -4.95
C ALA A 100 -1.36 -12.49 -4.92
N PRO A 101 -0.45 -13.13 -5.69
CA PRO A 101 0.94 -12.69 -5.75
C PRO A 101 1.07 -11.28 -6.31
N ARG A 102 1.98 -10.49 -5.73
CA ARG A 102 2.14 -9.07 -6.06
C ARG A 102 3.49 -8.76 -6.67
N VAL A 103 3.49 -7.66 -7.40
CA VAL A 103 4.69 -7.04 -7.95
C VAL A 103 4.78 -5.58 -7.50
N SER A 104 5.99 -5.02 -7.45
CA SER A 104 6.19 -3.59 -7.24
C SER A 104 7.41 -3.07 -7.99
N THR A 105 7.33 -1.86 -8.54
CA THR A 105 8.49 -1.17 -9.09
C THR A 105 9.12 -0.25 -8.05
N TRP A 106 10.43 -0.07 -8.18
CA TRP A 106 11.24 0.83 -7.34
C TRP A 106 12.02 1.83 -8.20
N SER A 107 11.58 2.00 -9.45
CA SER A 107 12.19 2.90 -10.43
C SER A 107 11.78 4.37 -10.24
N PHE A 108 11.72 4.81 -8.98
CA PHE A 108 11.47 6.20 -8.60
C PHE A 108 12.13 6.50 -7.24
N PRO A 109 12.45 7.76 -6.94
CA PRO A 109 13.01 8.10 -5.64
C PRO A 109 12.05 7.76 -4.50
N ASN A 110 12.55 7.05 -3.47
CA ASN A 110 11.77 6.73 -2.28
C ASN A 110 11.23 7.99 -1.62
N SER A 111 10.01 7.94 -1.13
CA SER A 111 9.39 9.09 -0.43
C SER A 111 10.14 9.51 0.83
N PHE A 112 10.86 8.60 1.48
CA PHE A 112 11.58 8.86 2.72
C PHE A 112 13.05 9.16 2.47
N TRP A 113 13.62 10.06 3.26
CA TRP A 113 15.07 10.30 3.27
C TRP A 113 15.84 8.98 3.45
N PRO A 114 16.93 8.73 2.71
CA PRO A 114 17.65 9.60 1.77
C PRO A 114 17.12 9.59 0.33
N HIS A 115 15.86 9.22 0.09
CA HIS A 115 15.21 9.18 -1.22
C HIS A 115 15.92 8.23 -2.20
N ALA A 116 16.29 7.02 -1.72
CA ALA A 116 16.98 6.02 -2.52
C ALA A 116 16.24 5.75 -3.84
N TYR A 117 17.01 5.61 -4.91
CA TYR A 117 16.49 5.41 -6.26
C TYR A 117 17.10 4.14 -6.86
N ASN A 118 16.26 3.23 -7.33
CA ASN A 118 16.65 1.93 -7.88
C ASN A 118 16.10 1.75 -9.30
N PRO A 119 16.74 2.37 -10.32
CA PRO A 119 16.27 2.31 -11.71
C PRO A 119 16.13 0.87 -12.22
N GLY A 120 14.99 0.58 -12.84
CA GLY A 120 14.71 -0.74 -13.43
C GLY A 120 14.38 -1.85 -12.41
N LEU A 121 14.48 -1.59 -11.12
CA LEU A 121 14.17 -2.59 -10.10
C LEU A 121 12.67 -2.89 -10.05
N VAL A 122 12.35 -4.18 -10.20
CA VAL A 122 11.01 -4.75 -10.00
C VAL A 122 11.12 -5.88 -8.99
N GLY A 123 10.45 -5.73 -7.85
CA GLY A 123 10.28 -6.82 -6.89
C GLY A 123 9.05 -7.64 -7.24
N VAL A 124 9.18 -8.96 -7.21
CA VAL A 124 8.07 -9.90 -7.43
C VAL A 124 8.03 -10.93 -6.31
N GLU A 125 6.84 -11.34 -5.89
CA GLU A 125 6.70 -12.46 -4.95
C GLU A 125 7.03 -13.80 -5.63
N GLY A 126 7.58 -14.75 -4.86
CA GLY A 126 8.05 -16.05 -5.36
C GLY A 126 6.96 -16.91 -6.00
N ARG A 127 5.69 -16.58 -5.77
CA ARG A 127 4.52 -17.24 -6.40
C ARG A 127 4.21 -16.74 -7.80
N ILE A 128 4.89 -15.70 -8.29
CA ILE A 128 4.82 -15.30 -9.71
C ILE A 128 5.49 -16.36 -10.56
N ALA A 129 4.82 -16.77 -11.64
CA ALA A 129 5.30 -17.84 -12.50
C ALA A 129 6.71 -17.54 -13.06
N PRO A 130 7.64 -18.54 -13.06
CA PRO A 130 9.02 -18.32 -13.46
C PRO A 130 9.21 -17.81 -14.90
N ASP A 131 8.34 -18.19 -15.81
CA ASP A 131 8.32 -17.71 -17.19
C ASP A 131 7.98 -16.22 -17.31
N VAL A 132 7.08 -15.72 -16.46
CA VAL A 132 6.77 -14.30 -16.36
C VAL A 132 7.98 -13.51 -15.82
N VAL A 133 8.65 -14.05 -14.80
CA VAL A 133 9.87 -13.45 -14.24
C VAL A 133 10.96 -13.35 -15.32
N GLU A 134 11.15 -14.42 -16.09
CA GLU A 134 12.15 -14.46 -17.15
C GLU A 134 11.79 -13.51 -18.32
N ASP A 135 10.52 -13.39 -18.68
CA ASP A 135 10.07 -12.43 -19.70
C ASP A 135 10.32 -10.98 -19.26
N LEU A 136 10.07 -10.65 -18.00
CA LEU A 136 10.38 -9.34 -17.46
C LEU A 136 11.89 -9.02 -17.53
N ARG A 137 12.75 -10.00 -17.22
CA ARG A 137 14.21 -9.86 -17.36
C ARG A 137 14.63 -9.63 -18.80
N LYS A 138 14.06 -10.38 -19.75
CA LYS A 138 14.30 -10.19 -21.20
C LYS A 138 13.90 -8.80 -21.70
N ARG A 139 12.90 -8.20 -21.08
CA ARG A 139 12.48 -6.81 -21.37
C ARG A 139 13.36 -5.76 -20.71
N GLY A 140 14.40 -6.15 -19.99
CA GLY A 140 15.40 -5.25 -19.39
C GLY A 140 15.07 -4.82 -17.95
N HIS A 141 14.11 -5.43 -17.28
CA HIS A 141 13.87 -5.19 -15.86
C HIS A 141 14.91 -5.91 -14.99
N ASN A 142 15.38 -5.23 -13.95
CA ASN A 142 16.14 -5.86 -12.87
C ASN A 142 15.14 -6.50 -11.89
N VAL A 143 14.89 -7.82 -12.07
CA VAL A 143 13.86 -8.51 -11.29
C VAL A 143 14.46 -9.21 -10.09
N GLU A 144 14.05 -8.80 -8.90
CA GLU A 144 14.29 -9.50 -7.64
C GLU A 144 13.07 -10.34 -7.27
N VAL A 145 13.29 -11.63 -7.02
CA VAL A 145 12.27 -12.54 -6.50
C VAL A 145 12.38 -12.55 -4.99
N TRP A 146 11.27 -12.26 -4.33
CA TRP A 146 11.16 -12.20 -2.86
C TRP A 146 10.37 -13.39 -2.32
N ASP A 147 10.22 -13.46 -0.98
CA ASP A 147 9.41 -14.49 -0.32
C ASP A 147 7.95 -14.47 -0.82
N ASP A 148 7.30 -15.61 -0.75
CA ASP A 148 5.93 -15.84 -1.27
C ASP A 148 4.88 -14.88 -0.70
N PHE A 149 5.03 -14.48 0.57
CA PHE A 149 4.18 -13.52 1.26
C PHE A 149 5.04 -12.45 1.94
N THR A 150 5.77 -11.69 1.14
CA THR A 150 6.70 -10.69 1.70
C THR A 150 5.98 -9.47 2.28
N PRO A 151 6.29 -9.06 3.53
CA PRO A 151 5.78 -7.82 4.11
C PRO A 151 6.16 -6.54 3.33
N ARG A 152 7.11 -6.64 2.40
CA ARG A 152 7.48 -5.53 1.50
C ARG A 152 6.34 -5.13 0.58
N MET A 153 5.39 -6.03 0.30
CA MET A 153 4.21 -5.78 -0.54
C MET A 153 3.03 -5.18 0.25
N GLY A 154 3.27 -4.67 1.45
CA GLY A 154 2.23 -4.07 2.28
C GLY A 154 1.47 -5.10 3.12
N CYS A 155 0.27 -4.70 3.57
CA CYS A 155 -0.67 -5.52 4.33
C CYS A 155 -2.08 -5.00 4.05
N LEU A 156 -2.67 -5.50 2.98
CA LEU A 156 -3.98 -5.05 2.52
C LEU A 156 -5.09 -5.45 3.50
N CYS A 157 -6.01 -4.52 3.75
CA CYS A 157 -7.30 -4.81 4.35
C CYS A 157 -8.37 -4.21 3.45
N ALA A 158 -9.44 -4.96 3.21
CA ALA A 158 -10.54 -4.51 2.38
C ALA A 158 -11.86 -5.12 2.82
N ILE A 159 -12.96 -4.42 2.51
CA ILE A 159 -14.32 -4.94 2.64
C ILE A 159 -15.02 -4.75 1.30
N HIS A 160 -15.29 -5.83 0.58
CA HIS A 160 -16.12 -5.78 -0.62
C HIS A 160 -17.61 -5.82 -0.23
N VAL A 161 -18.38 -4.86 -0.72
CA VAL A 161 -19.82 -4.76 -0.49
C VAL A 161 -20.55 -5.29 -1.72
N ASP A 162 -21.13 -6.46 -1.60
CA ASP A 162 -22.01 -7.00 -2.63
C ASP A 162 -23.31 -6.17 -2.67
N GLN A 163 -23.54 -5.50 -3.79
CA GLN A 163 -24.68 -4.58 -3.95
C GLN A 163 -26.01 -5.31 -4.17
N GLU A 164 -25.99 -6.58 -4.54
CA GLU A 164 -27.19 -7.37 -4.80
C GLU A 164 -27.70 -8.02 -3.52
N SER A 165 -26.81 -8.70 -2.80
CA SER A 165 -27.15 -9.40 -1.55
C SER A 165 -27.06 -8.53 -0.30
N GLY A 166 -26.31 -7.43 -0.34
CA GLY A 166 -25.96 -6.59 0.81
C GLY A 166 -24.93 -7.23 1.74
N VAL A 167 -24.30 -8.34 1.33
CA VAL A 167 -23.27 -9.01 2.11
C VAL A 167 -21.98 -8.21 2.08
N HIS A 168 -21.31 -8.14 3.23
CA HIS A 168 -20.00 -7.52 3.38
C HIS A 168 -18.92 -8.60 3.51
N ASN A 169 -18.09 -8.74 2.50
CA ASN A 169 -16.98 -9.70 2.47
C ASN A 169 -15.70 -9.00 2.91
N GLY A 170 -15.24 -9.29 4.13
CA GLY A 170 -14.00 -8.74 4.67
C GLY A 170 -12.79 -9.61 4.39
N GLY A 171 -11.67 -9.00 4.00
CA GLY A 171 -10.39 -9.69 3.81
C GLY A 171 -9.25 -8.99 4.53
N ALA A 172 -8.29 -9.80 5.02
CA ALA A 172 -7.09 -9.34 5.69
C ALA A 172 -5.85 -10.09 5.19
N ASP A 173 -4.75 -9.37 5.05
CA ASP A 173 -3.52 -9.81 4.41
C ASP A 173 -2.67 -10.71 5.31
N PRO A 174 -2.34 -11.95 4.88
CA PRO A 174 -1.47 -12.83 5.65
C PRO A 174 0.02 -12.38 5.67
N ARG A 175 0.41 -11.35 4.91
CA ARG A 175 1.79 -10.83 4.89
C ARG A 175 2.19 -10.15 6.20
N ARG A 176 1.22 -9.76 7.02
CA ARG A 176 1.39 -9.22 8.39
C ARG A 176 0.18 -9.60 9.24
N ASP A 177 0.25 -9.29 10.53
CA ASP A 177 -0.89 -9.46 11.42
C ASP A 177 -2.02 -8.49 11.05
N GLY A 178 -3.09 -9.02 10.53
CA GLY A 178 -4.30 -8.31 10.14
C GLY A 178 -5.53 -9.15 10.41
N TYR A 179 -6.68 -8.50 10.62
CA TYR A 179 -7.91 -9.20 10.93
C TYR A 179 -9.09 -8.61 10.15
N ALA A 180 -9.97 -9.47 9.65
CA ALA A 180 -11.31 -9.11 9.19
C ALA A 180 -12.32 -9.59 10.22
N MET A 181 -13.13 -8.68 10.72
CA MET A 181 -14.15 -8.99 11.72
C MET A 181 -15.52 -8.51 11.24
N GLY A 182 -16.53 -9.37 11.39
CA GLY A 182 -17.91 -9.08 11.06
C GLY A 182 -18.83 -9.22 12.30
N ARG A 183 -20.06 -8.72 12.15
CA ARG A 183 -21.13 -8.84 13.15
C ARG A 183 -22.41 -9.29 12.48
#